data_7e2b9ad7aaec962ed4cd83492b31f701
#
_entry.id   7e2b9ad7aaec962ed4cd83492b31f701
#
_cell.length_a   1.000
_cell.length_b   1.000
_cell.length_c   1.000
_cell.angle_alpha   90.00
_cell.angle_beta   90.00
_cell.angle_gamma   90.00
#
_symmetry.space_group_name_H-M   'P 1'
#
loop_
_entity.id
_entity.type
_entity.pdbx_description
1 polymer ?
#
loop_
_entity_poly.entity_id
_entity_poly.type
_entity_poly.pdbx_seq_one_letter_code
_entity_poly.pdbx_strand_id
1 'polypeptide(L)'
;MPNTTFEILQIIGVLPIDEGAEIRISVDSFKGHKYISVRKYLKSETYTGPTKAGITLSPEMIDKISQTISALPDNIAEIEYKELGRFAKRKGLNFVLRISSYMNSKGLDLRQYQEDSAYTGWTKKGIRLPLEKLKEIKELFAKTAAYFAENK
;
A
#
# COMPACT_ATOMS: atom_id res chain seq x y z
N MET A 1 -25.82 -18.81 3.13
CA MET A 1 -25.83 -17.38 2.83
C MET A 1 -24.50 -16.92 2.27
N PRO A 2 -24.49 -16.14 1.20
CA PRO A 2 -23.21 -15.61 0.73
C PRO A 2 -22.56 -14.75 1.80
N ASN A 3 -21.26 -14.92 1.98
CA ASN A 3 -20.51 -14.12 2.94
C ASN A 3 -20.17 -12.79 2.29
N THR A 4 -20.98 -11.78 2.56
CA THR A 4 -20.79 -10.42 2.07
C THR A 4 -20.22 -9.50 3.14
N THR A 5 -19.92 -10.04 4.32
CA THR A 5 -19.41 -9.25 5.43
C THR A 5 -17.93 -8.96 5.27
N PHE A 6 -17.57 -7.70 5.41
CA PHE A 6 -16.18 -7.29 5.50
C PHE A 6 -15.63 -7.61 6.88
N GLU A 7 -14.44 -8.19 6.94
CA GLU A 7 -13.82 -8.53 8.20
C GLU A 7 -12.31 -8.29 8.11
N ILE A 8 -11.75 -7.66 9.15
CA ILE A 8 -10.30 -7.55 9.27
C ILE A 8 -9.81 -8.82 9.95
N LEU A 9 -9.06 -9.65 9.23
CA LEU A 9 -8.55 -10.91 9.75
C LEU A 9 -7.33 -10.70 10.64
N GLN A 10 -6.44 -9.78 10.24
CA GLN A 10 -5.25 -9.48 11.03
C GLN A 10 -4.69 -8.12 10.66
N ILE A 11 -4.29 -7.36 11.66
CA ILE A 11 -3.51 -6.14 11.45
C ILE A 11 -2.05 -6.57 11.45
N ILE A 12 -1.39 -6.43 10.31
CA ILE A 12 0.02 -6.81 10.16
C ILE A 12 0.91 -5.83 10.92
N GLY A 13 0.60 -4.54 10.82
CA GLY A 13 1.34 -3.54 11.55
C GLY A 13 0.84 -2.14 11.30
N VAL A 14 1.43 -1.22 12.05
CA VAL A 14 1.05 0.19 12.05
C VAL A 14 2.31 1.03 11.86
N LEU A 15 2.26 1.99 10.96
CA LEU A 15 3.33 2.94 10.71
C LEU A 15 2.86 4.32 11.15
N PRO A 16 3.33 4.83 12.30
CA PRO A 16 2.97 6.18 12.72
C PRO A 16 3.53 7.22 11.74
N ILE A 17 2.72 8.19 11.35
CA ILE A 17 3.12 9.28 10.46
C ILE A 17 3.35 10.56 11.26
N ASP A 18 2.39 10.89 12.12
CA ASP A 18 2.48 12.02 13.04
C ASP A 18 1.52 11.77 14.21
N GLU A 19 1.32 12.76 15.07
CA GLU A 19 0.49 12.60 16.27
C GLU A 19 -0.96 12.21 15.98
N GLY A 20 -1.47 12.60 14.83
CA GLY A 20 -2.88 12.36 14.50
C GLY A 20 -3.09 11.40 13.34
N ALA A 21 -2.02 10.77 12.83
CA ALA A 21 -2.14 9.92 11.65
C ALA A 21 -1.21 8.72 11.70
N GLU A 22 -1.70 7.62 11.16
CA GLU A 22 -0.92 6.39 11.03
C GLU A 22 -1.35 5.64 9.76
N ILE A 23 -0.46 4.81 9.24
CA ILE A 23 -0.79 3.92 8.14
C ILE A 23 -0.86 2.51 8.70
N ARG A 24 -1.94 1.81 8.39
CA ARG A 24 -2.13 0.42 8.81
C ARG A 24 -2.09 -0.50 7.61
N ILE A 25 -1.41 -1.63 7.79
CA ILE A 25 -1.45 -2.73 6.81
C ILE A 25 -2.21 -3.86 7.48
N SER A 26 -3.28 -4.30 6.83
CA SER A 26 -4.11 -5.38 7.34
C SER A 26 -4.43 -6.39 6.26
N VAL A 27 -4.76 -7.61 6.70
CA VAL A 27 -5.32 -8.64 5.83
C VAL A 27 -6.81 -8.67 6.12
N ASP A 28 -7.59 -8.41 5.10
CA ASP A 28 -9.04 -8.31 5.19
C ASP A 28 -9.72 -9.43 4.41
N SER A 29 -10.93 -9.76 4.78
CA SER A 29 -11.76 -10.72 4.08
C SER A 29 -13.04 -10.04 3.62
N PHE A 30 -13.42 -10.32 2.37
CA PHE A 30 -14.69 -9.86 1.82
C PHE A 30 -15.17 -10.84 0.76
N LYS A 31 -16.40 -11.32 0.92
CA LYS A 31 -17.01 -12.29 -0.01
C LYS A 31 -16.15 -13.56 -0.19
N GLY A 32 -15.51 -14.01 0.88
CA GLY A 32 -14.69 -15.22 0.84
C GLY A 32 -13.29 -15.03 0.26
N HIS A 33 -12.92 -13.82 -0.11
CA HIS A 33 -11.60 -13.51 -0.65
C HIS A 33 -10.77 -12.70 0.33
N LYS A 34 -9.47 -12.94 0.33
CA LYS A 34 -8.53 -12.19 1.15
C LYS A 34 -7.91 -11.05 0.34
N TYR A 35 -7.77 -9.92 1.00
CA TYR A 35 -7.16 -8.71 0.41
C TYR A 35 -6.18 -8.10 1.40
N ILE A 36 -5.27 -7.30 0.87
CA ILE A 36 -4.33 -6.54 1.69
C ILE A 36 -4.75 -5.08 1.60
N SER A 37 -4.99 -4.46 2.75
CA SER A 37 -5.32 -3.04 2.83
C SER A 37 -4.11 -2.27 3.37
N VAL A 38 -3.71 -1.23 2.66
CA VAL A 38 -2.70 -0.29 3.12
C VAL A 38 -3.41 1.06 3.16
N ARG A 39 -3.69 1.59 4.35
CA ARG A 39 -4.60 2.72 4.49
C ARG A 39 -4.19 3.65 5.60
N LYS A 40 -4.39 4.94 5.36
CA LYS A 40 -4.17 5.97 6.36
C LYS A 40 -5.37 6.07 7.29
N TYR A 41 -5.08 6.06 8.59
CA TYR A 41 -6.05 6.26 9.67
C TYR A 41 -5.77 7.59 10.36
N LEU A 42 -6.83 8.28 10.72
CA LEU A 42 -6.75 9.53 11.49
C LEU A 42 -7.25 9.32 12.89
N LYS A 43 -6.64 10.04 13.83
CA LYS A 43 -7.12 10.15 15.23
C LYS A 43 -7.21 11.63 15.53
N SER A 44 -8.41 12.17 15.55
CA SER A 44 -8.64 13.57 15.86
C SER A 44 -9.85 13.68 16.79
N GLU A 45 -10.10 14.87 17.32
CA GLU A 45 -11.26 15.11 18.15
C GLU A 45 -12.57 14.96 17.39
N THR A 46 -12.53 15.22 16.07
CA THR A 46 -13.74 15.17 15.25
C THR A 46 -13.92 13.86 14.53
N TYR A 47 -12.85 13.07 14.36
CA TYR A 47 -12.93 11.81 13.62
C TYR A 47 -11.81 10.88 14.01
N THR A 48 -12.14 9.62 14.24
CA THR A 48 -11.16 8.55 14.44
C THR A 48 -11.54 7.37 13.56
N GLY A 49 -10.65 6.99 12.64
CA GLY A 49 -10.91 5.86 11.75
C GLY A 49 -10.18 5.96 10.43
N PRO A 50 -10.52 5.07 9.48
CA PRO A 50 -9.87 5.03 8.17
C PRO A 50 -10.27 6.23 7.31
N THR A 51 -9.35 6.61 6.40
CA THR A 51 -9.60 7.67 5.42
C THR A 51 -9.70 7.04 4.03
N LYS A 52 -9.95 7.88 3.03
CA LYS A 52 -9.96 7.46 1.62
C LYS A 52 -8.54 7.26 1.07
N ALA A 53 -7.51 7.72 1.80
CA ALA A 53 -6.12 7.55 1.36
C ALA A 53 -5.68 6.12 1.65
N GLY A 54 -5.65 5.31 0.61
CA GLY A 54 -5.28 3.92 0.75
C GLY A 54 -5.43 3.13 -0.53
N ILE A 55 -5.03 1.88 -0.45
CA ILE A 55 -5.06 0.98 -1.58
C ILE A 55 -5.37 -0.43 -1.09
N THR A 56 -6.10 -1.19 -1.91
CA THR A 56 -6.41 -2.59 -1.64
C THR A 56 -5.70 -3.44 -2.69
N LEU A 57 -4.87 -4.36 -2.23
CA LEU A 57 -4.05 -5.21 -3.07
C LEU A 57 -4.52 -6.65 -3.00
N SER A 58 -4.29 -7.41 -4.09
CA SER A 58 -4.50 -8.85 -4.06
C SER A 58 -3.27 -9.56 -3.49
N PRO A 59 -3.45 -10.75 -2.90
CA PRO A 59 -2.30 -11.50 -2.35
C PRO A 59 -1.23 -11.84 -3.38
N GLU A 60 -1.61 -12.02 -4.65
CA GLU A 60 -0.67 -12.37 -5.71
C GLU A 60 0.38 -11.29 -5.96
N MET A 61 0.06 -10.05 -5.63
CA MET A 61 0.96 -8.92 -5.86
C MET A 61 1.98 -8.70 -4.76
N ILE A 62 1.70 -9.23 -3.56
CA ILE A 62 2.47 -8.83 -2.38
C ILE A 62 3.93 -9.24 -2.44
N ASP A 63 4.23 -10.43 -2.97
CA ASP A 63 5.61 -10.89 -3.07
C ASP A 63 6.44 -9.97 -3.96
N LYS A 64 5.91 -9.60 -5.11
CA LYS A 64 6.62 -8.74 -6.06
C LYS A 64 6.82 -7.33 -5.50
N ILE A 65 5.78 -6.79 -4.87
CA ILE A 65 5.85 -5.46 -4.26
C ILE A 65 6.87 -5.47 -3.11
N SER A 66 6.82 -6.47 -2.26
CA SER A 66 7.75 -6.60 -1.14
C SER A 66 9.19 -6.75 -1.62
N GLN A 67 9.43 -7.56 -2.62
CA GLN A 67 10.78 -7.73 -3.19
C GLN A 67 11.29 -6.43 -3.79
N THR A 68 10.45 -5.70 -4.50
CA THR A 68 10.82 -4.42 -5.10
C THR A 68 11.21 -3.39 -4.04
N ILE A 69 10.43 -3.32 -2.96
CA ILE A 69 10.73 -2.40 -1.84
C ILE A 69 12.00 -2.83 -1.12
N SER A 70 12.18 -4.13 -0.89
CA SER A 70 13.36 -4.65 -0.19
C SER A 70 14.66 -4.39 -0.94
N ALA A 71 14.60 -4.29 -2.26
CA ALA A 71 15.76 -4.03 -3.09
C ALA A 71 16.25 -2.57 -3.04
N LEU A 72 15.48 -1.67 -2.44
CA LEU A 72 15.88 -0.27 -2.32
C LEU A 72 17.06 -0.12 -1.36
N PRO A 73 18.03 0.77 -1.68
CA PRO A 73 19.15 1.05 -0.75
C PRO A 73 18.63 1.55 0.59
N ASP A 74 19.36 1.22 1.66
CA ASP A 74 19.00 1.71 2.99
C ASP A 74 19.24 3.21 3.13
N ASN A 75 20.22 3.73 2.39
CA ASN A 75 20.49 5.17 2.39
C ASN A 75 19.52 5.87 1.45
N ILE A 76 18.57 6.60 2.02
CA ILE A 76 17.53 7.30 1.29
C ILE A 76 18.09 8.30 0.27
N ALA A 77 19.23 8.91 0.57
CA ALA A 77 19.86 9.88 -0.31
C ALA A 77 20.29 9.26 -1.65
N GLU A 78 20.50 7.95 -1.70
CA GLU A 78 20.87 7.23 -2.91
C GLU A 78 19.67 6.84 -3.77
N ILE A 79 18.46 7.06 -3.26
CA ILE A 79 17.24 6.66 -3.97
C ILE A 79 16.77 7.82 -4.84
N GLU A 80 16.68 7.57 -6.15
CA GLU A 80 16.27 8.59 -7.13
C GLU A 80 14.77 8.54 -7.38
N TYR A 81 14.21 9.65 -7.89
CA TYR A 81 12.82 9.70 -8.33
C TYR A 81 12.67 8.86 -9.58
N LYS A 82 11.91 7.79 -9.49
CA LYS A 82 11.68 6.89 -10.62
C LYS A 82 10.55 5.92 -10.36
N GLU A 83 10.05 5.34 -11.43
CA GLU A 83 9.12 4.22 -11.33
C GLU A 83 9.92 2.96 -10.96
N LEU A 84 9.46 2.24 -9.95
CA LEU A 84 10.10 1.02 -9.49
C LEU A 84 9.48 -0.24 -10.08
N GLY A 85 8.17 -0.21 -10.34
CA GLY A 85 7.50 -1.36 -10.93
C GLY A 85 6.03 -1.11 -11.19
N ARG A 86 5.48 -1.94 -12.07
CA ARG A 86 4.04 -1.94 -12.38
C ARG A 86 3.49 -3.34 -12.17
N PHE A 87 2.34 -3.41 -11.55
CA PHE A 87 1.70 -4.68 -11.19
C PHE A 87 0.28 -4.66 -11.74
N ALA A 88 0.02 -5.51 -12.74
CA ALA A 88 -1.28 -5.53 -13.39
C ALA A 88 -2.36 -6.07 -12.46
N LYS A 89 -3.42 -5.30 -12.26
CA LYS A 89 -4.63 -5.75 -11.57
C LYS A 89 -5.54 -6.45 -12.56
N ARG A 90 -5.72 -5.83 -13.72
CA ARG A 90 -6.44 -6.37 -14.86
C ARG A 90 -6.08 -5.54 -16.08
N LYS A 91 -6.57 -5.92 -17.27
CA LYS A 91 -6.31 -5.15 -18.48
C LYS A 91 -6.78 -3.70 -18.29
N GLY A 92 -5.91 -2.76 -18.57
CA GLY A 92 -6.20 -1.33 -18.44
C GLY A 92 -6.08 -0.76 -17.04
N LEU A 93 -5.63 -1.56 -16.06
CA LEU A 93 -5.53 -1.09 -14.69
C LEU A 93 -4.31 -1.69 -14.01
N ASN A 94 -3.37 -0.85 -13.65
CA ASN A 94 -2.13 -1.24 -12.99
C ASN A 94 -1.96 -0.53 -11.66
N PHE A 95 -1.26 -1.18 -10.74
CA PHE A 95 -0.70 -0.49 -9.58
C PHE A 95 0.75 -0.14 -9.91
N VAL A 96 1.11 1.12 -9.72
CA VAL A 96 2.45 1.62 -10.02
C VAL A 96 3.13 2.01 -8.71
N LEU A 97 4.32 1.42 -8.50
CA LEU A 97 5.16 1.74 -7.35
C LEU A 97 6.27 2.65 -7.82
N ARG A 98 6.40 3.81 -7.22
CA ARG A 98 7.39 4.81 -7.65
C ARG A 98 7.90 5.64 -6.49
N ILE A 99 9.06 6.23 -6.69
CA ILE A 99 9.58 7.26 -5.79
C ILE A 99 9.12 8.59 -6.33
N SER A 100 8.39 9.33 -5.53
CA SER A 100 7.80 10.61 -5.93
C SER A 100 8.25 11.74 -5.02
N SER A 101 8.12 12.97 -5.52
CA SER A 101 8.43 14.17 -4.75
C SER A 101 7.14 14.89 -4.37
N TYR A 102 7.09 15.34 -3.13
CA TYR A 102 6.00 16.17 -2.65
C TYR A 102 6.55 17.09 -1.57
N MET A 103 6.43 18.42 -1.77
CA MET A 103 6.93 19.42 -0.82
C MET A 103 8.39 19.16 -0.40
N ASN A 104 9.24 18.90 -1.39
CA ASN A 104 10.68 18.64 -1.21
C ASN A 104 11.01 17.38 -0.41
N SER A 105 10.05 16.48 -0.23
CA SER A 105 10.32 15.21 0.40
C SER A 105 10.08 14.06 -0.55
N LYS A 106 10.86 12.98 -0.36
CA LYS A 106 10.71 11.76 -1.14
C LYS A 106 9.67 10.87 -0.50
N GLY A 107 8.83 10.28 -1.32
CA GLY A 107 7.83 9.33 -0.86
C GLY A 107 7.81 8.09 -1.72
N LEU A 108 7.45 6.98 -1.09
CA LEU A 108 7.18 5.73 -1.78
C LEU A 108 5.69 5.73 -2.09
N ASP A 109 5.34 5.91 -3.35
CA ASP A 109 3.95 6.05 -3.78
C ASP A 109 3.50 4.76 -4.48
N LEU A 110 2.43 4.18 -4.00
CA LEU A 110 1.79 3.02 -4.62
C LEU A 110 0.40 3.48 -5.04
N ARG A 111 0.18 3.60 -6.35
CA ARG A 111 -1.03 4.25 -6.87
C ARG A 111 -1.54 3.53 -8.10
N GLN A 112 -2.87 3.55 -8.24
CA GLN A 112 -3.55 2.95 -9.36
C GLN A 112 -3.46 3.87 -10.59
N TYR A 113 -3.03 3.30 -11.70
CA TYR A 113 -2.97 3.97 -12.99
C TYR A 113 -3.94 3.27 -13.94
N GLN A 114 -4.86 4.04 -14.50
CA GLN A 114 -5.87 3.52 -15.44
C GLN A 114 -5.45 3.88 -16.86
N GLU A 115 -5.62 2.93 -17.77
CA GLU A 115 -5.25 3.11 -19.17
C GLU A 115 -6.23 2.36 -20.05
N ASP A 116 -7.37 3.01 -20.33
CA ASP A 116 -8.42 2.44 -21.16
C ASP A 116 -9.13 3.54 -21.94
N SER A 117 -10.17 3.16 -22.70
CA SER A 117 -10.91 4.11 -23.54
C SER A 117 -11.70 5.14 -22.73
N ALA A 118 -12.00 4.85 -21.47
CA ALA A 118 -12.74 5.77 -20.62
C ALA A 118 -11.84 6.83 -20.00
N TYR A 119 -10.58 6.47 -19.67
CA TYR A 119 -9.67 7.37 -19.00
C TYR A 119 -8.25 6.82 -19.06
N THR A 120 -7.26 7.72 -19.23
CA THR A 120 -5.84 7.36 -19.10
C THR A 120 -5.19 8.34 -18.14
N GLY A 121 -4.63 7.81 -17.04
CA GLY A 121 -3.95 8.61 -16.04
C GLY A 121 -4.03 8.02 -14.64
N TRP A 122 -3.54 8.81 -13.68
CA TRP A 122 -3.56 8.42 -12.27
C TRP A 122 -4.97 8.53 -11.71
N THR A 123 -5.34 7.57 -10.87
CA THR A 123 -6.60 7.61 -10.14
C THR A 123 -6.36 8.12 -8.73
N LYS A 124 -7.45 8.32 -7.98
CA LYS A 124 -7.36 8.75 -6.58
C LYS A 124 -7.01 7.59 -5.63
N LYS A 125 -7.03 6.35 -6.14
CA LYS A 125 -6.73 5.18 -5.32
C LYS A 125 -5.22 5.00 -5.21
N GLY A 126 -4.69 5.17 -4.03
CA GLY A 126 -3.28 5.02 -3.78
C GLY A 126 -2.90 5.47 -2.40
N ILE A 127 -1.63 5.26 -2.08
CA ILE A 127 -1.08 5.69 -0.81
C ILE A 127 0.37 6.09 -0.99
N ARG A 128 0.76 7.16 -0.31
CA ARG A 128 2.13 7.63 -0.28
C ARG A 128 2.71 7.38 1.11
N LEU A 129 3.80 6.65 1.14
CA LEU A 129 4.49 6.31 2.38
C LEU A 129 5.72 7.20 2.52
N PRO A 130 6.01 7.73 3.72
CA PRO A 130 7.20 8.57 3.91
C PRO A 130 8.47 7.72 3.77
N LEU A 131 9.32 8.09 2.80
CA LEU A 131 10.51 7.30 2.51
C LEU A 131 11.51 7.29 3.66
N GLU A 132 11.48 8.30 4.53
CA GLU A 132 12.29 8.36 5.74
C GLU A 132 12.04 7.19 6.69
N LYS A 133 10.90 6.51 6.54
CA LYS A 133 10.54 5.33 7.33
C LYS A 133 10.73 4.03 6.54
N LEU A 134 11.64 4.04 5.59
CA LEU A 134 11.85 2.91 4.69
C LEU A 134 12.14 1.60 5.43
N LYS A 135 12.91 1.66 6.52
CA LYS A 135 13.22 0.45 7.30
C LYS A 135 11.94 -0.23 7.80
N GLU A 136 11.06 0.55 8.40
CA GLU A 136 9.79 0.06 8.91
C GLU A 136 8.87 -0.40 7.77
N ILE A 137 8.91 0.32 6.65
CA ILE A 137 8.12 -0.05 5.46
C ILE A 137 8.57 -1.42 4.93
N LYS A 138 9.87 -1.64 4.81
CA LYS A 138 10.42 -2.93 4.38
C LYS A 138 9.96 -4.06 5.29
N GLU A 139 10.02 -3.84 6.60
CA GLU A 139 9.60 -4.83 7.59
C GLU A 139 8.11 -5.17 7.46
N LEU A 140 7.26 -4.16 7.31
CA LEU A 140 5.82 -4.37 7.21
C LEU A 140 5.43 -5.14 5.95
N PHE A 141 6.02 -4.81 4.82
CA PHE A 141 5.73 -5.52 3.57
C PHE A 141 6.27 -6.94 3.59
N ALA A 142 7.44 -7.15 4.21
CA ALA A 142 7.98 -8.50 4.38
C ALA A 142 7.10 -9.36 5.28
N LYS A 143 6.57 -8.80 6.37
CA LYS A 143 5.63 -9.51 7.26
C LYS A 143 4.34 -9.87 6.52
N THR A 144 3.86 -8.97 5.67
CA THR A 144 2.64 -9.21 4.90
C THR A 144 2.86 -10.36 3.92
N ALA A 145 3.98 -10.36 3.22
CA ALA A 145 4.33 -11.45 2.31
C ALA A 145 4.47 -12.78 3.06
N ALA A 146 5.10 -12.76 4.24
CA ALA A 146 5.25 -13.95 5.07
C ALA A 146 3.91 -14.51 5.54
N TYR A 147 2.95 -13.63 5.86
CA TYR A 147 1.61 -14.06 6.24
C TYR A 147 0.99 -14.97 5.17
N PHE A 148 1.07 -14.55 3.91
CA PHE A 148 0.49 -15.33 2.82
C PHE A 148 1.30 -16.57 2.47
N ALA A 149 2.62 -16.56 2.70
CA ALA A 149 3.44 -17.75 2.52
C ALA A 149 3.09 -18.82 3.55
N GLU A 150 2.74 -18.42 4.77
CA GLU A 150 2.41 -19.34 5.87
C GLU A 150 0.95 -19.76 5.90
N ASN A 151 0.05 -18.97 5.31
CA ASN A 151 -1.40 -19.17 5.39
C ASN A 151 -2.02 -19.42 4.01
N LYS A 152 -1.41 -20.31 3.24
CA LYS A 152 -1.93 -20.69 1.93
C LYS A 152 -3.14 -21.62 2.06
#